data_809802ac88f3f7086d424bcb3d7df235
#
_entry.id   809802ac88f3f7086d424bcb3d7df235
#
_cell.length_a   1.000
_cell.length_b   1.000
_cell.length_c   1.000
_cell.angle_alpha   90.00
_cell.angle_beta   90.00
_cell.angle_gamma   90.00
#
_symmetry.space_group_name_H-M   'P 1'
#
loop_
_entity.id
_entity.type
_entity.pdbx_description
1 polymer ?
#
loop_
_entity_poly.entity_id
_entity_poly.type
_entity_poly.pdbx_seq_one_letter_code
_entity_poly.pdbx_strand_id
1 'polypeptide(L)'
;MKKRIIKLIALVLIVFAPLGIFALYADTLPDAYENTYLGAFDEKYTRLYGSEGKKIIFIGGSSLPFGLRSDLIQNELGGEYEVINFGLYATLGTKFMMDMARDAIKEGDIVIICPETAEQTYSLYFNPDAALQALGGLSTLYTKLSLGDCVALAHNYFEYSFDRIEYAMNDNAPDPVGIYRADSLNGFGDISVDHPNNIMNNGYDANMEIYTDDRLLDGEFIEYVNDYIADAKKKGATVYFNYSPINCLAIRSSSLTRAEFERSLKNSLNCELLGTIEDYLIDERYFYDTNFHLNSAGAIYFSNMLARSLKSVLGMDPSTTIEVPTPPPLEADVTVDVEIGGEKVPFDKYTGEPNIDYAEMFEYKQSGATYRIVGVKAEYRKITEVILPSVYNGKNVTSVAADAFYGCAELKRIHIGNTYKSLPAGAFNGCIALEGVYLYAMDGNKISPPAETLLDGAPDSVKIYVPEDSNYSTGYTWSNYLDRFETFRVGGAG
;
A
#
# COMPACT_ATOMS: atom_id res chain seq x y z
N MET A 1 -8.18 -62.72 1.09
CA MET A 1 -8.05 -61.36 1.60
C MET A 1 -6.61 -60.87 1.58
N LYS A 2 -5.63 -61.51 2.24
CA LYS A 2 -4.21 -61.07 2.27
C LYS A 2 -3.58 -60.85 0.87
N LYS A 3 -3.77 -61.73 -0.11
CA LYS A 3 -3.22 -61.58 -1.48
C LYS A 3 -3.81 -60.36 -2.23
N ARG A 4 -5.06 -59.99 -1.97
CA ARG A 4 -5.68 -58.79 -2.60
C ARG A 4 -5.14 -57.51 -1.97
N ILE A 5 -4.95 -57.48 -0.64
CA ILE A 5 -4.34 -56.37 0.08
C ILE A 5 -2.90 -56.14 -0.38
N ILE A 6 -2.09 -57.22 -0.51
CA ILE A 6 -0.71 -57.13 -1.01
C ILE A 6 -0.67 -56.56 -2.45
N LYS A 7 -1.59 -56.99 -3.33
CA LYS A 7 -1.66 -56.48 -4.70
C LYS A 7 -2.07 -55.00 -4.72
N LEU A 8 -2.99 -54.57 -3.83
CA LEU A 8 -3.38 -53.17 -3.72
C LEU A 8 -2.21 -52.32 -3.20
N ILE A 9 -1.51 -52.76 -2.17
CA ILE A 9 -0.31 -52.09 -1.66
C ILE A 9 0.77 -52.02 -2.75
N ALA A 10 1.04 -53.12 -3.48
CA ALA A 10 1.99 -53.10 -4.58
C ALA A 10 1.59 -52.12 -5.69
N LEU A 11 0.32 -52.05 -6.03
CA LEU A 11 -0.18 -51.09 -7.03
C LEU A 11 0.01 -49.64 -6.55
N VAL A 12 -0.33 -49.37 -5.30
CA VAL A 12 -0.13 -48.05 -4.68
C VAL A 12 1.37 -47.68 -4.71
N LEU A 13 2.25 -48.60 -4.32
CA LEU A 13 3.69 -48.36 -4.35
C LEU A 13 4.21 -48.13 -5.78
N ILE A 14 3.74 -48.88 -6.77
CA ILE A 14 4.16 -48.68 -8.19
C ILE A 14 3.74 -47.32 -8.70
N VAL A 15 2.59 -46.81 -8.30
CA VAL A 15 2.08 -45.50 -8.73
C VAL A 15 2.77 -44.36 -7.99
N PHE A 16 2.90 -44.45 -6.66
CA PHE A 16 3.38 -43.34 -5.83
C PHE A 16 4.89 -43.35 -5.57
N ALA A 17 5.59 -44.51 -5.70
CA ALA A 17 7.05 -44.52 -5.50
C ALA A 17 7.81 -43.65 -6.51
N PRO A 18 7.47 -43.60 -7.82
CA PRO A 18 8.12 -42.70 -8.75
C PRO A 18 7.91 -41.23 -8.38
N LEU A 19 6.69 -40.83 -7.92
CA LEU A 19 6.39 -39.49 -7.48
C LEU A 19 7.18 -39.13 -6.22
N GLY A 20 7.28 -40.09 -5.26
CA GLY A 20 8.09 -39.89 -4.06
C GLY A 20 9.59 -39.74 -4.37
N ILE A 21 10.12 -40.55 -5.31
CA ILE A 21 11.52 -40.46 -5.76
C ILE A 21 11.76 -39.09 -6.44
N PHE A 22 10.82 -38.66 -7.25
CA PHE A 22 10.87 -37.34 -7.94
C PHE A 22 10.91 -36.19 -6.93
N ALA A 23 10.02 -36.18 -5.95
CA ALA A 23 9.98 -35.22 -4.88
C ALA A 23 11.26 -35.20 -4.04
N LEU A 24 11.75 -36.41 -3.64
CA LEU A 24 13.01 -36.55 -2.91
C LEU A 24 14.22 -36.06 -3.73
N TYR A 25 14.22 -36.27 -5.03
CA TYR A 25 15.25 -35.71 -5.90
C TYR A 25 15.20 -34.21 -5.94
N ALA A 26 14.00 -33.60 -6.09
CA ALA A 26 13.83 -32.15 -6.05
C ALA A 26 14.36 -31.54 -4.73
N ASP A 27 14.17 -32.21 -3.60
CA ASP A 27 14.67 -31.77 -2.28
C ASP A 27 16.21 -31.78 -2.16
N THR A 28 16.91 -32.54 -3.01
CA THR A 28 18.38 -32.53 -3.05
C THR A 28 18.97 -31.37 -3.85
N LEU A 29 18.14 -30.68 -4.61
CA LEU A 29 18.56 -29.53 -5.41
C LEU A 29 18.68 -28.27 -4.53
N PRO A 30 19.52 -27.30 -4.94
CA PRO A 30 19.56 -25.98 -4.29
C PRO A 30 18.18 -25.34 -4.21
N ASP A 31 17.97 -24.47 -3.24
CA ASP A 31 16.73 -23.71 -3.17
C ASP A 31 16.64 -22.76 -4.37
N ALA A 32 15.65 -22.99 -5.22
CA ALA A 32 15.43 -22.19 -6.42
C ALA A 32 14.93 -20.76 -6.12
N TYR A 33 14.38 -20.54 -4.94
CA TYR A 33 13.72 -19.27 -4.57
C TYR A 33 14.53 -18.45 -3.57
N GLU A 34 15.76 -18.86 -3.21
CA GLU A 34 16.59 -18.21 -2.20
C GLU A 34 16.83 -16.70 -2.46
N ASN A 35 16.91 -16.30 -3.74
CA ASN A 35 17.13 -14.90 -4.13
C ASN A 35 15.84 -14.08 -4.18
N THR A 36 14.67 -14.72 -4.10
CA THR A 36 13.38 -14.03 -4.16
C THR A 36 13.03 -13.39 -2.81
N TYR A 37 12.04 -12.49 -2.83
CA TYR A 37 11.53 -11.88 -1.59
C TYR A 37 10.99 -12.93 -0.59
N LEU A 38 10.38 -14.01 -1.08
CA LEU A 38 9.93 -15.11 -0.24
C LEU A 38 11.09 -15.92 0.34
N GLY A 39 12.20 -16.05 -0.39
CA GLY A 39 13.42 -16.73 0.09
C GLY A 39 14.05 -16.06 1.33
N ALA A 40 13.78 -14.78 1.56
CA ALA A 40 14.20 -14.10 2.79
C ALA A 40 13.57 -14.67 4.08
N PHE A 41 12.61 -15.58 3.97
CA PHE A 41 11.97 -16.22 5.12
C PHE A 41 12.98 -16.98 6.01
N ASP A 42 13.95 -17.67 5.43
CA ASP A 42 14.95 -18.44 6.18
C ASP A 42 15.78 -17.53 7.11
N GLU A 43 16.24 -16.40 6.61
CA GLU A 43 16.99 -15.42 7.41
C GLU A 43 16.16 -14.85 8.56
N LYS A 44 14.90 -14.49 8.27
CA LYS A 44 13.96 -13.99 9.29
C LYS A 44 13.65 -15.04 10.35
N TYR A 45 13.45 -16.29 9.94
CA TYR A 45 13.23 -17.41 10.83
C TYR A 45 14.45 -17.67 11.71
N THR A 46 15.64 -17.73 11.10
CA THR A 46 16.92 -17.93 11.80
C THR A 46 17.14 -16.83 12.83
N ARG A 47 16.90 -15.57 12.49
CA ARG A 47 17.02 -14.44 13.43
C ARG A 47 16.04 -14.57 14.60
N LEU A 48 14.75 -14.87 14.32
CA LEU A 48 13.72 -14.98 15.36
C LEU A 48 14.05 -16.05 16.38
N TYR A 49 14.55 -17.21 15.92
CA TYR A 49 14.86 -18.35 16.79
C TYR A 49 16.26 -18.27 17.42
N GLY A 50 17.19 -17.57 16.77
CA GLY A 50 18.54 -17.35 17.25
C GLY A 50 18.69 -16.27 18.32
N SER A 51 17.68 -15.41 18.50
CA SER A 51 17.70 -14.39 19.54
C SER A 51 17.56 -15.00 20.94
N GLU A 52 18.48 -14.64 21.84
CA GLU A 52 18.51 -15.13 23.22
C GLU A 52 17.90 -14.12 24.23
N GLY A 53 17.88 -12.81 23.89
CA GLY A 53 17.33 -11.75 24.71
C GLY A 53 15.80 -11.68 24.69
N LYS A 54 15.24 -10.71 25.43
CA LYS A 54 13.84 -10.33 25.30
C LYS A 54 13.62 -9.72 23.92
N LYS A 55 12.54 -10.09 23.28
CA LYS A 55 12.21 -9.65 21.90
C LYS A 55 10.96 -8.79 21.84
N ILE A 56 10.95 -7.85 20.89
CA ILE A 56 9.72 -7.29 20.35
C ILE A 56 9.54 -7.89 18.95
N ILE A 57 8.54 -8.76 18.79
CA ILE A 57 8.33 -9.53 17.58
C ILE A 57 7.15 -8.92 16.82
N PHE A 58 7.41 -8.29 15.67
CA PHE A 58 6.36 -7.83 14.77
C PHE A 58 6.00 -8.96 13.79
N ILE A 59 4.72 -9.33 13.73
CA ILE A 59 4.19 -10.40 12.89
C ILE A 59 3.14 -9.82 11.93
N GLY A 60 3.35 -9.98 10.63
CA GLY A 60 2.43 -9.46 9.61
C GLY A 60 2.91 -9.70 8.18
N GLY A 61 2.41 -8.90 7.25
CA GLY A 61 2.74 -8.96 5.83
C GLY A 61 3.92 -8.08 5.44
N SER A 62 3.98 -7.71 4.16
CA SER A 62 5.05 -6.90 3.56
C SER A 62 5.06 -5.44 4.05
N SER A 63 3.96 -4.96 4.58
CA SER A 63 3.92 -3.63 5.22
C SER A 63 4.93 -3.46 6.35
N LEU A 64 5.34 -4.55 7.01
CA LEU A 64 6.35 -4.51 8.08
C LEU A 64 7.78 -4.34 7.54
N PRO A 65 8.29 -5.17 6.59
CA PRO A 65 9.59 -4.91 5.99
C PRO A 65 9.73 -3.53 5.37
N PHE A 66 8.69 -3.03 4.70
CA PHE A 66 8.67 -1.69 4.12
C PHE A 66 8.41 -0.58 5.14
N GLY A 67 7.83 -0.91 6.29
CA GLY A 67 7.38 0.08 7.28
C GLY A 67 8.31 0.25 8.47
N LEU A 68 9.19 -0.71 8.75
CA LEU A 68 10.02 -0.65 9.95
C LEU A 68 11.45 -0.20 9.68
N ARG A 69 11.94 0.58 10.62
CA ARG A 69 13.33 0.81 10.93
C ARG A 69 13.56 0.28 12.34
N SER A 70 13.71 -1.04 12.39
CA SER A 70 13.84 -1.81 13.64
C SER A 70 15.04 -1.35 14.47
N ASP A 71 16.11 -0.90 13.81
CA ASP A 71 17.29 -0.29 14.43
C ASP A 71 16.92 0.96 15.25
N LEU A 72 16.07 1.84 14.70
CA LEU A 72 15.63 3.05 15.37
C LEU A 72 14.76 2.74 16.59
N ILE A 73 13.79 1.82 16.43
CA ILE A 73 12.92 1.39 17.53
C ILE A 73 13.76 0.78 18.65
N GLN A 74 14.69 -0.12 18.33
CA GLN A 74 15.57 -0.77 19.31
C GLN A 74 16.43 0.24 20.08
N ASN A 75 16.98 1.24 19.39
CA ASN A 75 17.79 2.31 20.00
C ASN A 75 16.94 3.18 20.94
N GLU A 76 15.72 3.55 20.54
CA GLU A 76 14.81 4.33 21.39
C GLU A 76 14.38 3.61 22.67
N LEU A 77 14.36 2.27 22.64
CA LEU A 77 14.08 1.44 23.81
C LEU A 77 15.32 1.10 24.64
N GLY A 78 16.46 1.73 24.35
CA GLY A 78 17.70 1.58 25.10
C GLY A 78 18.38 0.21 24.95
N GLY A 79 17.98 -0.58 23.95
CA GLY A 79 18.56 -1.90 23.69
C GLY A 79 18.15 -3.01 24.67
N GLU A 80 17.15 -2.78 25.51
CA GLU A 80 16.61 -3.82 26.43
C GLU A 80 15.95 -4.98 25.65
N TYR A 81 15.39 -4.68 24.48
CA TYR A 81 14.72 -5.64 23.62
C TYR A 81 15.44 -5.75 22.27
N GLU A 82 15.52 -6.96 21.74
CA GLU A 82 15.86 -7.17 20.34
C GLU A 82 14.59 -7.01 19.49
N VAL A 83 14.60 -6.07 18.55
CA VAL A 83 13.48 -5.88 17.64
C VAL A 83 13.60 -6.86 16.48
N ILE A 84 12.57 -7.68 16.28
CA ILE A 84 12.47 -8.72 15.25
C ILE A 84 11.34 -8.36 14.30
N ASN A 85 11.67 -7.97 13.08
CA ASN A 85 10.70 -7.82 12.01
C ASN A 85 10.42 -9.17 11.36
N PHE A 86 9.39 -9.86 11.84
CA PHE A 86 8.91 -11.13 11.30
C PHE A 86 7.68 -10.93 10.39
N GLY A 87 7.67 -9.85 9.62
CA GLY A 87 6.76 -9.64 8.50
C GLY A 87 7.41 -10.03 7.19
N LEU A 88 6.65 -10.49 6.19
CA LEU A 88 7.23 -10.80 4.88
C LEU A 88 6.26 -10.47 3.75
N TYR A 89 5.42 -11.37 3.32
CA TYR A 89 4.53 -11.16 2.18
C TYR A 89 3.09 -11.52 2.55
N ALA A 90 2.17 -10.60 2.35
CA ALA A 90 0.75 -10.79 2.70
C ALA A 90 0.13 -12.04 2.04
N THR A 91 0.66 -12.45 0.89
CA THR A 91 0.24 -13.67 0.20
C THR A 91 0.47 -14.96 1.01
N LEU A 92 1.41 -14.95 1.98
CA LEU A 92 1.58 -16.08 2.90
C LEU A 92 0.40 -16.24 3.87
N GLY A 93 -0.30 -15.15 4.16
CA GLY A 93 -1.33 -15.08 5.19
C GLY A 93 -0.76 -14.78 6.58
N THR A 94 -1.51 -14.01 7.37
CA THR A 94 -1.13 -13.67 8.76
C THR A 94 -1.01 -14.90 9.63
N LYS A 95 -1.94 -15.87 9.45
CA LYS A 95 -1.91 -17.15 10.16
C LYS A 95 -0.59 -17.91 9.98
N PHE A 96 -0.09 -18.00 8.74
CA PHE A 96 1.20 -18.68 8.47
C PHE A 96 2.34 -18.05 9.25
N MET A 97 2.47 -16.71 9.22
CA MET A 97 3.52 -16.01 9.96
C MET A 97 3.39 -16.20 11.47
N MET A 98 2.16 -16.23 12.00
CA MET A 98 1.88 -16.51 13.41
C MET A 98 2.26 -17.95 13.78
N ASP A 99 1.90 -18.95 12.96
CA ASP A 99 2.26 -20.37 13.19
C ASP A 99 3.79 -20.55 13.23
N MET A 100 4.51 -19.92 12.32
CA MET A 100 5.97 -19.98 12.26
C MET A 100 6.64 -19.31 13.45
N ALA A 101 6.05 -18.26 14.01
CA ALA A 101 6.61 -17.53 15.16
C ALA A 101 6.26 -18.16 16.52
N ARG A 102 5.19 -18.96 16.60
CA ARG A 102 4.58 -19.42 17.85
C ARG A 102 5.58 -20.01 18.86
N ASP A 103 6.47 -20.88 18.43
CA ASP A 103 7.41 -21.57 19.32
C ASP A 103 8.61 -20.73 19.74
N ALA A 104 8.90 -19.64 19.02
CA ALA A 104 10.00 -18.73 19.35
C ALA A 104 9.68 -17.76 20.50
N ILE A 105 8.39 -17.65 20.87
CA ILE A 105 7.94 -16.76 21.93
C ILE A 105 8.37 -17.28 23.29
N LYS A 106 8.99 -16.41 24.10
CA LYS A 106 9.51 -16.70 25.43
C LYS A 106 8.96 -15.73 26.48
N GLU A 107 9.23 -16.00 27.75
CA GLU A 107 8.88 -15.11 28.87
C GLU A 107 9.55 -13.74 28.70
N GLY A 108 8.77 -12.68 28.88
CA GLY A 108 9.18 -11.30 28.78
C GLY A 108 9.21 -10.75 27.34
N ASP A 109 8.88 -11.56 26.33
CA ASP A 109 8.73 -11.06 24.95
C ASP A 109 7.45 -10.20 24.80
N ILE A 110 7.50 -9.29 23.85
CA ILE A 110 6.34 -8.53 23.37
C ILE A 110 6.06 -8.97 21.93
N VAL A 111 4.83 -9.39 21.66
CA VAL A 111 4.38 -9.77 20.32
C VAL A 111 3.41 -8.73 19.79
N ILE A 112 3.65 -8.24 18.60
CA ILE A 112 2.80 -7.26 17.93
C ILE A 112 2.27 -7.91 16.65
N ILE A 113 0.98 -8.26 16.66
CA ILE A 113 0.27 -8.79 15.49
C ILE A 113 -0.19 -7.58 14.68
N CYS A 114 0.35 -7.43 13.46
CA CYS A 114 0.18 -6.24 12.62
C CYS A 114 -0.13 -6.66 11.17
N PRO A 115 -1.34 -7.21 10.89
CA PRO A 115 -1.73 -7.56 9.54
C PRO A 115 -2.02 -6.31 8.72
N GLU A 116 -1.87 -6.39 7.41
CA GLU A 116 -2.38 -5.37 6.50
C GLU A 116 -3.90 -5.29 6.57
N THR A 117 -4.46 -4.09 6.46
CA THR A 117 -5.91 -3.88 6.63
C THR A 117 -6.66 -4.32 5.35
N ALA A 118 -6.76 -5.64 5.16
CA ALA A 118 -7.39 -6.31 4.03
C ALA A 118 -8.08 -7.61 4.46
N GLU A 119 -9.18 -7.99 3.79
CA GLU A 119 -9.94 -9.21 4.13
C GLU A 119 -9.06 -10.47 4.11
N GLN A 120 -8.12 -10.57 3.17
CA GLN A 120 -7.22 -11.71 3.07
C GLN A 120 -6.35 -11.89 4.32
N THR A 121 -5.84 -10.82 4.88
CA THR A 121 -4.91 -10.86 6.03
C THR A 121 -5.62 -10.88 7.38
N TYR A 122 -6.91 -10.52 7.41
CA TYR A 122 -7.81 -10.68 8.56
C TYR A 122 -8.64 -11.98 8.46
N SER A 123 -8.08 -13.01 7.84
CA SER A 123 -8.71 -14.33 7.70
C SER A 123 -7.71 -15.47 7.92
N LEU A 124 -8.19 -16.70 7.90
CA LEU A 124 -7.32 -17.90 7.94
C LEU A 124 -6.74 -18.24 6.55
N TYR A 125 -6.61 -17.23 5.68
CA TYR A 125 -6.02 -17.41 4.36
C TYR A 125 -4.63 -18.03 4.44
N PHE A 126 -4.37 -18.99 3.56
CA PHE A 126 -3.11 -19.66 3.38
C PHE A 126 -2.84 -19.94 1.91
N ASN A 127 -1.68 -19.57 1.42
CA ASN A 127 -1.26 -19.84 0.05
C ASN A 127 -0.16 -20.92 0.05
N PRO A 128 -0.46 -22.15 -0.40
CA PRO A 128 0.50 -23.24 -0.37
C PRO A 128 1.71 -23.02 -1.29
N ASP A 129 1.54 -22.35 -2.44
CA ASP A 129 2.64 -22.11 -3.38
C ASP A 129 3.63 -21.11 -2.80
N ALA A 130 3.12 -19.98 -2.26
CA ALA A 130 3.96 -19.02 -1.57
C ALA A 130 4.65 -19.63 -0.34
N ALA A 131 3.96 -20.49 0.41
CA ALA A 131 4.52 -21.16 1.56
C ALA A 131 5.63 -22.16 1.16
N LEU A 132 5.46 -22.90 0.07
CA LEU A 132 6.51 -23.81 -0.45
C LEU A 132 7.75 -23.01 -0.89
N GLN A 133 7.57 -21.87 -1.57
CA GLN A 133 8.67 -21.00 -1.98
C GLN A 133 9.39 -20.39 -0.78
N ALA A 134 8.65 -19.95 0.25
CA ALA A 134 9.24 -19.37 1.46
C ALA A 134 9.96 -20.41 2.33
N LEU A 135 9.40 -21.63 2.44
CA LEU A 135 9.98 -22.68 3.25
C LEU A 135 11.16 -23.38 2.55
N GLY A 136 11.23 -23.36 1.22
CA GLY A 136 12.32 -23.92 0.45
C GLY A 136 12.67 -25.34 0.89
N GLY A 137 13.92 -25.53 1.36
CA GLY A 137 14.41 -26.79 1.92
C GLY A 137 14.08 -27.03 3.40
N LEU A 138 13.32 -26.12 4.06
CA LEU A 138 13.02 -26.18 5.50
C LEU A 138 11.82 -27.09 5.82
N SER A 139 11.82 -28.30 5.28
CA SER A 139 10.69 -29.27 5.40
C SER A 139 10.32 -29.62 6.85
N THR A 140 11.21 -29.47 7.81
CA THR A 140 10.92 -29.65 9.24
C THR A 140 9.89 -28.69 9.77
N LEU A 141 9.72 -27.52 9.12
CA LEU A 141 8.78 -26.49 9.52
C LEU A 141 7.33 -26.82 9.15
N TYR A 142 7.10 -27.78 8.27
CA TYR A 142 5.74 -28.26 7.95
C TYR A 142 5.01 -28.80 9.19
N THR A 143 5.75 -29.27 10.20
CA THR A 143 5.15 -29.72 11.47
C THR A 143 4.52 -28.61 12.31
N LYS A 144 4.79 -27.36 11.98
CA LYS A 144 4.21 -26.16 12.63
C LYS A 144 2.86 -25.75 12.05
N LEU A 145 2.53 -26.27 10.88
CA LEU A 145 1.31 -25.95 10.16
C LEU A 145 0.15 -26.83 10.60
N SER A 146 -1.07 -26.35 10.39
CA SER A 146 -2.27 -27.15 10.60
C SER A 146 -2.31 -28.35 9.63
N LEU A 147 -3.08 -29.38 9.99
CA LEU A 147 -3.27 -30.53 9.09
C LEU A 147 -3.87 -30.10 7.74
N GLY A 148 -4.78 -29.12 7.73
CA GLY A 148 -5.38 -28.58 6.50
C GLY A 148 -4.34 -27.91 5.60
N ASP A 149 -3.46 -27.09 6.17
CA ASP A 149 -2.37 -26.43 5.45
C ASP A 149 -1.37 -27.45 4.91
N CYS A 150 -1.03 -28.49 5.69
CA CYS A 150 -0.17 -29.59 5.22
C CYS A 150 -0.79 -30.34 4.04
N VAL A 151 -2.10 -30.55 4.03
CA VAL A 151 -2.80 -31.18 2.88
C VAL A 151 -2.75 -30.26 1.66
N ALA A 152 -2.93 -28.96 1.84
CA ALA A 152 -2.80 -27.98 0.75
C ALA A 152 -1.36 -27.96 0.18
N LEU A 153 -0.34 -27.95 1.04
CA LEU A 153 1.06 -28.07 0.61
C LEU A 153 1.30 -29.33 -0.19
N ALA A 154 0.84 -30.49 0.30
CA ALA A 154 1.03 -31.78 -0.37
C ALA A 154 0.38 -31.82 -1.76
N HIS A 155 -0.72 -31.09 -1.97
CA HIS A 155 -1.37 -30.97 -3.27
C HIS A 155 -0.49 -30.22 -4.28
N ASN A 156 0.17 -29.14 -3.86
CA ASN A 156 0.97 -28.27 -4.71
C ASN A 156 2.46 -28.72 -4.78
N TYR A 157 2.87 -29.63 -3.89
CA TYR A 157 4.26 -30.05 -3.75
C TYR A 157 4.85 -30.69 -5.02
N PHE A 158 4.01 -31.34 -5.81
CA PHE A 158 4.45 -31.97 -7.05
C PHE A 158 4.82 -30.94 -8.13
N GLU A 159 4.00 -29.90 -8.30
CA GLU A 159 4.26 -28.78 -9.21
C GLU A 159 5.51 -28.03 -8.77
N TYR A 160 5.59 -27.66 -7.49
CA TYR A 160 6.78 -27.06 -6.90
C TYR A 160 8.06 -27.86 -7.14
N SER A 161 8.00 -29.21 -6.99
CA SER A 161 9.16 -30.07 -7.25
C SER A 161 9.54 -30.11 -8.72
N PHE A 162 8.56 -30.02 -9.61
CA PHE A 162 8.79 -29.95 -11.05
C PHE A 162 9.51 -28.66 -11.43
N ASP A 163 9.03 -27.53 -10.92
CA ASP A 163 9.64 -26.21 -11.16
C ASP A 163 11.10 -26.18 -10.68
N ARG A 164 11.38 -26.69 -9.48
CA ARG A 164 12.76 -26.78 -8.97
C ARG A 164 13.69 -27.59 -9.87
N ILE A 165 13.22 -28.72 -10.39
CA ILE A 165 13.99 -29.55 -11.32
C ILE A 165 14.21 -28.80 -12.65
N GLU A 166 13.17 -28.16 -13.17
CA GLU A 166 13.25 -27.37 -14.41
C GLU A 166 14.25 -26.23 -14.27
N TYR A 167 14.20 -25.47 -13.17
CA TYR A 167 15.14 -24.40 -12.87
C TYR A 167 16.58 -24.90 -12.78
N ALA A 168 16.80 -26.00 -12.07
CA ALA A 168 18.13 -26.59 -11.93
C ALA A 168 18.67 -27.13 -13.26
N MET A 169 17.81 -27.68 -14.14
CA MET A 169 18.22 -28.18 -15.46
C MET A 169 18.54 -27.08 -16.45
N ASN A 170 17.88 -25.95 -16.34
CA ASN A 170 18.00 -24.84 -17.29
C ASN A 170 18.88 -23.68 -16.79
N ASP A 171 19.37 -23.76 -15.54
CA ASP A 171 20.14 -22.71 -14.87
C ASP A 171 19.42 -21.33 -14.92
N ASN A 172 18.12 -21.35 -14.62
CA ASN A 172 17.23 -20.20 -14.71
C ASN A 172 16.34 -20.03 -13.48
N ALA A 173 16.85 -20.33 -12.30
CA ALA A 173 16.18 -20.06 -11.03
C ALA A 173 15.73 -18.59 -10.95
N PRO A 174 14.58 -18.28 -10.32
CA PRO A 174 14.09 -16.93 -10.19
C PRO A 174 15.14 -16.01 -9.53
N ASP A 175 15.56 -14.97 -10.23
CA ASP A 175 16.45 -13.93 -9.73
C ASP A 175 15.83 -12.55 -10.04
N PRO A 176 14.84 -12.10 -9.23
CA PRO A 176 14.12 -10.87 -9.49
C PRO A 176 15.04 -9.66 -9.40
N VAL A 177 14.73 -8.62 -10.16
CA VAL A 177 15.41 -7.33 -10.08
C VAL A 177 14.60 -6.35 -9.24
N GLY A 178 15.28 -5.33 -8.68
CA GLY A 178 14.63 -4.30 -7.87
C GLY A 178 14.54 -4.67 -6.38
N ILE A 179 13.51 -4.16 -5.70
CA ILE A 179 13.41 -4.21 -4.24
C ILE A 179 12.89 -5.56 -3.68
N TYR A 180 12.22 -6.36 -4.53
CA TYR A 180 11.60 -7.63 -4.12
C TYR A 180 12.56 -8.81 -4.20
N ARG A 181 13.69 -8.70 -3.49
CA ARG A 181 14.76 -9.69 -3.38
C ARG A 181 15.07 -10.00 -1.92
N ALA A 182 15.65 -11.15 -1.66
CA ALA A 182 16.10 -11.51 -0.32
C ALA A 182 17.18 -10.55 0.20
N ASP A 183 18.14 -10.19 -0.64
CA ASP A 183 19.25 -9.28 -0.32
C ASP A 183 18.84 -7.80 -0.19
N SER A 184 17.59 -7.46 -0.46
CA SER A 184 17.03 -6.13 -0.18
C SER A 184 16.73 -5.90 1.31
N LEU A 185 16.74 -6.94 2.13
CA LEU A 185 16.49 -6.85 3.55
C LEU A 185 17.81 -6.76 4.33
N ASN A 186 17.79 -5.98 5.40
CA ASN A 186 18.91 -5.93 6.36
C ASN A 186 18.80 -7.06 7.40
N GLY A 187 19.82 -7.18 8.28
CA GLY A 187 19.81 -8.17 9.35
C GLY A 187 18.68 -8.05 10.37
N PHE A 188 17.87 -6.98 10.36
CA PHE A 188 16.62 -6.87 11.15
C PHE A 188 15.43 -7.46 10.42
N GLY A 189 15.52 -7.62 9.11
CA GLY A 189 14.43 -8.00 8.22
C GLY A 189 13.66 -6.80 7.65
N ASP A 190 14.20 -5.59 7.74
CA ASP A 190 13.64 -4.37 7.15
C ASP A 190 14.21 -4.16 5.75
N ILE A 191 13.46 -3.53 4.85
CA ILE A 191 13.99 -3.11 3.55
C ILE A 191 15.12 -2.09 3.77
N SER A 192 16.28 -2.37 3.19
CA SER A 192 17.49 -1.53 3.28
C SER A 192 17.80 -0.76 2.00
N VAL A 193 17.20 -1.15 0.89
CA VAL A 193 17.35 -0.47 -0.40
C VAL A 193 16.59 0.86 -0.33
N ASP A 194 17.24 1.95 -0.74
CA ASP A 194 16.61 3.26 -0.77
C ASP A 194 15.50 3.31 -1.83
N HIS A 195 14.30 3.71 -1.40
CA HIS A 195 13.09 3.80 -2.21
C HIS A 195 12.30 5.05 -1.81
N PRO A 196 12.81 6.25 -2.13
CA PRO A 196 12.33 7.50 -1.54
C PRO A 196 10.96 7.95 -2.06
N ASN A 197 10.57 7.56 -3.27
CA ASN A 197 9.41 8.15 -3.94
C ASN A 197 8.19 7.24 -3.91
N ASN A 198 6.99 7.83 -3.87
CA ASN A 198 5.76 7.13 -4.18
C ASN A 198 5.65 6.98 -5.70
N ILE A 199 5.70 5.73 -6.18
CA ILE A 199 5.65 5.40 -7.61
C ILE A 199 4.23 5.01 -8.08
N MET A 200 3.24 5.08 -7.19
CA MET A 200 1.86 4.80 -7.53
C MET A 200 1.23 5.94 -8.32
N ASN A 201 0.37 5.60 -9.24
CA ASN A 201 -0.41 6.57 -9.99
C ASN A 201 -1.31 7.41 -9.04
N ASN A 202 -1.15 8.73 -9.06
CA ASN A 202 -1.84 9.65 -8.15
C ASN A 202 -1.60 9.35 -6.65
N GLY A 203 -0.46 8.77 -6.31
CA GLY A 203 -0.06 8.50 -4.94
C GLY A 203 -0.79 7.36 -4.25
N TYR A 204 -1.68 6.60 -4.93
CA TYR A 204 -2.34 5.43 -4.37
C TYR A 204 -2.74 4.42 -5.45
N ASP A 205 -2.89 3.15 -5.07
CA ASP A 205 -3.43 2.11 -5.94
C ASP A 205 -4.96 2.06 -5.84
N ALA A 206 -5.64 2.44 -6.93
CA ALA A 206 -7.10 2.44 -7.00
C ALA A 206 -7.71 1.02 -7.06
N ASN A 207 -6.91 -0.01 -7.42
CA ASN A 207 -7.38 -1.39 -7.45
C ASN A 207 -7.36 -2.05 -6.06
N MET A 208 -6.68 -1.43 -5.09
CA MET A 208 -6.55 -1.91 -3.72
C MET A 208 -7.16 -0.91 -2.73
N GLU A 209 -8.41 -0.50 -2.95
CA GLU A 209 -9.12 0.36 -2.01
C GLU A 209 -9.30 -0.32 -0.64
N ILE A 210 -9.14 0.45 0.43
CA ILE A 210 -9.16 -0.06 1.80
C ILE A 210 -10.49 0.26 2.46
N TYR A 211 -11.12 -0.77 2.99
CA TYR A 211 -12.37 -0.69 3.73
C TYR A 211 -12.15 -1.23 5.14
N THR A 212 -12.52 -0.45 6.14
CA THR A 212 -12.45 -0.83 7.55
C THR A 212 -13.85 -0.91 8.10
N ASP A 213 -14.45 -2.05 7.94
CA ASP A 213 -15.81 -2.36 8.38
C ASP A 213 -15.94 -3.85 8.78
N ASP A 214 -17.15 -4.32 9.00
CA ASP A 214 -17.43 -5.67 9.50
C ASP A 214 -16.87 -6.80 8.60
N ARG A 215 -16.48 -6.53 7.35
CA ARG A 215 -15.83 -7.51 6.47
C ARG A 215 -14.48 -7.99 7.00
N LEU A 216 -13.81 -7.18 7.83
CA LEU A 216 -12.55 -7.55 8.49
C LEU A 216 -12.75 -8.29 9.81
N LEU A 217 -14.00 -8.48 10.27
CA LEU A 217 -14.30 -9.16 11.54
C LEU A 217 -14.63 -10.64 11.31
N ASP A 218 -13.72 -11.37 10.65
CA ASP A 218 -13.83 -12.81 10.46
C ASP A 218 -13.76 -13.54 11.82
N GLY A 219 -14.82 -14.27 12.16
CA GLY A 219 -14.94 -14.91 13.47
C GLY A 219 -13.93 -16.04 13.69
N GLU A 220 -13.57 -16.79 12.64
CA GLU A 220 -12.57 -17.88 12.73
C GLU A 220 -11.17 -17.30 12.92
N PHE A 221 -10.88 -16.20 12.24
CA PHE A 221 -9.61 -15.48 12.42
C PHE A 221 -9.48 -14.89 13.83
N ILE A 222 -10.55 -14.25 14.33
CA ILE A 222 -10.57 -13.69 15.70
C ILE A 222 -10.37 -14.79 16.74
N GLU A 223 -11.03 -15.94 16.60
CA GLU A 223 -10.86 -17.09 17.48
C GLU A 223 -9.42 -17.59 17.46
N TYR A 224 -8.84 -17.77 16.27
CA TYR A 224 -7.46 -18.18 16.09
C TYR A 224 -6.46 -17.20 16.72
N VAL A 225 -6.66 -15.90 16.53
CA VAL A 225 -5.80 -14.85 17.14
C VAL A 225 -5.94 -14.90 18.67
N ASN A 226 -7.13 -15.08 19.21
CA ASN A 226 -7.35 -15.17 20.65
C ASN A 226 -6.68 -16.40 21.26
N ASP A 227 -6.70 -17.54 20.58
CA ASP A 227 -5.97 -18.75 20.99
C ASP A 227 -4.45 -18.52 20.99
N TYR A 228 -3.96 -17.86 19.95
CA TYR A 228 -2.54 -17.46 19.87
C TYR A 228 -2.14 -16.55 21.03
N ILE A 229 -2.96 -15.54 21.33
CA ILE A 229 -2.75 -14.63 22.45
C ILE A 229 -2.73 -15.40 23.78
N ALA A 230 -3.64 -16.35 23.97
CA ALA A 230 -3.67 -17.17 25.17
C ALA A 230 -2.40 -18.03 25.33
N ASP A 231 -1.89 -18.61 24.24
CA ASP A 231 -0.66 -19.38 24.23
C ASP A 231 0.58 -18.52 24.53
N ALA A 232 0.68 -17.34 23.91
CA ALA A 232 1.77 -16.39 24.16
C ALA A 232 1.76 -15.94 25.64
N LYS A 233 0.59 -15.61 26.19
CA LYS A 233 0.44 -15.23 27.60
C LYS A 233 0.82 -16.38 28.55
N LYS A 234 0.52 -17.64 28.25
CA LYS A 234 0.97 -18.81 29.03
C LYS A 234 2.49 -18.93 29.07
N LYS A 235 3.17 -18.49 28.01
CA LYS A 235 4.64 -18.43 27.94
C LYS A 235 5.24 -17.23 28.65
N GLY A 236 4.42 -16.32 29.19
CA GLY A 236 4.85 -15.11 29.90
C GLY A 236 5.12 -13.92 28.97
N ALA A 237 4.66 -13.96 27.74
CA ALA A 237 4.76 -12.84 26.80
C ALA A 237 3.55 -11.91 26.88
N THR A 238 3.76 -10.65 26.48
CA THR A 238 2.69 -9.66 26.30
C THR A 238 2.35 -9.58 24.80
N VAL A 239 1.06 -9.47 24.48
CA VAL A 239 0.60 -9.39 23.09
C VAL A 239 -0.19 -8.12 22.89
N TYR A 240 0.12 -7.42 21.80
CA TYR A 240 -0.65 -6.29 21.25
C TYR A 240 -1.09 -6.60 19.83
N PHE A 241 -2.22 -6.03 19.44
CA PHE A 241 -2.64 -5.98 18.05
C PHE A 241 -2.42 -4.56 17.53
N ASN A 242 -1.98 -4.42 16.30
CA ASN A 242 -1.67 -3.13 15.69
C ASN A 242 -2.20 -3.05 14.26
N TYR A 243 -2.48 -1.84 13.81
CA TYR A 243 -2.79 -1.60 12.40
C TYR A 243 -1.50 -1.44 11.60
N SER A 244 -1.50 -1.94 10.37
CA SER A 244 -0.48 -1.59 9.38
C SER A 244 -0.62 -0.13 8.94
N PRO A 245 0.40 0.46 8.31
CA PRO A 245 0.25 1.74 7.62
C PRO A 245 -0.87 1.67 6.58
N ILE A 246 -1.70 2.70 6.51
CA ILE A 246 -2.83 2.80 5.60
C ILE A 246 -2.68 4.10 4.81
N ASN A 247 -2.59 4.01 3.49
CA ASN A 247 -2.59 5.18 2.62
C ASN A 247 -3.92 5.94 2.77
N CYS A 248 -3.86 7.18 3.24
CA CYS A 248 -5.05 7.99 3.52
C CYS A 248 -5.92 8.22 2.27
N LEU A 249 -5.35 8.18 1.06
CA LEU A 249 -6.10 8.28 -0.18
C LEU A 249 -6.85 6.99 -0.55
N ALA A 250 -6.44 5.85 -0.03
CA ALA A 250 -7.03 4.55 -0.35
C ALA A 250 -8.23 4.19 0.53
N ILE A 251 -8.36 4.82 1.72
CA ILE A 251 -9.43 4.51 2.66
C ILE A 251 -10.81 4.99 2.16
N ARG A 252 -11.80 4.11 2.18
CA ARG A 252 -13.15 4.39 1.71
C ARG A 252 -14.19 4.44 2.83
N SER A 253 -13.88 3.87 3.98
CA SER A 253 -14.77 3.90 5.14
C SER A 253 -14.82 5.30 5.76
N SER A 254 -16.00 5.73 6.23
CA SER A 254 -16.16 6.97 6.98
C SER A 254 -15.46 6.87 8.35
N SER A 255 -15.15 8.00 8.97
CA SER A 255 -14.58 8.02 10.32
C SER A 255 -15.48 7.33 11.34
N LEU A 256 -16.81 7.42 11.19
CA LEU A 256 -17.77 6.72 12.05
C LEU A 256 -17.65 5.21 11.87
N THR A 257 -17.63 4.73 10.63
CA THR A 257 -17.49 3.29 10.31
C THR A 257 -16.17 2.75 10.85
N ARG A 258 -15.07 3.50 10.71
CA ARG A 258 -13.76 3.11 11.26
C ARG A 258 -13.79 3.01 12.78
N ALA A 259 -14.42 3.98 13.46
CA ALA A 259 -14.56 3.96 14.93
C ALA A 259 -15.44 2.80 15.43
N GLU A 260 -16.47 2.42 14.65
CA GLU A 260 -17.30 1.24 14.94
C GLU A 260 -16.53 -0.06 14.77
N PHE A 261 -15.80 -0.20 13.67
CA PHE A 261 -14.89 -1.32 13.42
C PHE A 261 -13.85 -1.46 14.53
N GLU A 262 -13.13 -0.38 14.87
CA GLU A 262 -12.14 -0.40 15.95
C GLU A 262 -12.73 -0.85 17.27
N ARG A 263 -13.91 -0.34 17.62
CA ARG A 263 -14.63 -0.74 18.86
C ARG A 263 -14.96 -2.24 18.83
N SER A 264 -15.45 -2.74 17.69
CA SER A 264 -15.79 -4.15 17.53
C SER A 264 -14.55 -5.04 17.62
N LEU A 265 -13.47 -4.66 16.95
CA LEU A 265 -12.19 -5.38 16.98
C LEU A 265 -11.61 -5.42 18.41
N LYS A 266 -11.59 -4.26 19.10
CA LYS A 266 -11.13 -4.15 20.47
C LYS A 266 -11.94 -5.01 21.46
N ASN A 267 -13.24 -5.14 21.25
CA ASN A 267 -14.09 -5.98 22.07
C ASN A 267 -13.96 -7.47 21.77
N SER A 268 -13.48 -7.83 20.58
CA SER A 268 -13.36 -9.22 20.12
C SER A 268 -12.00 -9.83 20.42
N LEU A 269 -10.95 -9.01 20.56
CA LEU A 269 -9.60 -9.49 20.84
C LEU A 269 -9.28 -9.51 22.33
N ASN A 270 -8.55 -10.55 22.76
CA ASN A 270 -8.11 -10.72 24.16
C ASN A 270 -6.77 -10.00 24.45
N CYS A 271 -6.43 -8.96 23.68
CA CYS A 271 -5.25 -8.10 23.89
C CYS A 271 -5.62 -6.63 23.63
N GLU A 272 -4.71 -5.73 23.97
CA GLU A 272 -4.86 -4.31 23.68
C GLU A 272 -4.44 -3.97 22.25
N LEU A 273 -5.05 -2.93 21.67
CA LEU A 273 -4.61 -2.29 20.44
C LEU A 273 -3.52 -1.27 20.79
N LEU A 274 -2.45 -1.23 19.99
CA LEU A 274 -1.29 -0.35 20.23
C LEU A 274 -1.51 1.09 19.75
N GLY A 275 -2.65 1.45 19.26
CA GLY A 275 -3.07 2.78 18.81
C GLY A 275 -4.48 2.74 18.28
N THR A 276 -4.92 3.83 17.67
CA THR A 276 -6.21 3.93 17.00
C THR A 276 -6.02 3.84 15.48
N ILE A 277 -7.03 3.40 14.75
CA ILE A 277 -6.93 3.30 13.30
C ILE A 277 -6.63 4.65 12.63
N GLU A 278 -7.09 5.74 13.22
CA GLU A 278 -6.85 7.09 12.71
C GLU A 278 -5.36 7.49 12.80
N ASP A 279 -4.61 6.96 13.76
CA ASP A 279 -3.17 7.19 13.87
C ASP A 279 -2.39 6.59 12.69
N TYR A 280 -2.94 5.54 12.07
CA TYR A 280 -2.31 4.78 10.98
C TYR A 280 -2.76 5.19 9.58
N LEU A 281 -3.61 6.23 9.48
CA LEU A 281 -3.91 6.90 8.21
C LEU A 281 -2.79 7.86 7.86
N ILE A 282 -1.85 7.40 7.06
CA ILE A 282 -0.62 8.11 6.73
C ILE A 282 -0.76 8.83 5.40
N ASP A 283 -0.13 10.00 5.28
CA ASP A 283 -0.05 10.80 4.06
C ASP A 283 0.51 9.97 2.90
N GLU A 284 -0.10 10.05 1.72
CA GLU A 284 0.24 9.29 0.53
C GLU A 284 1.71 9.44 0.09
N ARG A 285 2.32 10.58 0.39
CA ARG A 285 3.72 10.87 0.05
C ARG A 285 4.71 9.99 0.80
N TYR A 286 4.30 9.34 1.88
CA TYR A 286 5.12 8.38 2.62
C TYR A 286 5.01 6.95 2.09
N PHE A 287 4.22 6.70 1.03
CA PHE A 287 4.09 5.37 0.44
C PHE A 287 5.02 5.17 -0.76
N TYR A 288 5.23 3.93 -1.16
CA TYR A 288 6.09 3.52 -2.26
C TYR A 288 5.26 3.03 -3.46
N ASP A 289 4.89 1.76 -3.50
CA ASP A 289 4.28 1.08 -4.65
C ASP A 289 2.94 0.41 -4.36
N THR A 290 2.52 0.36 -3.12
CA THR A 290 1.20 -0.13 -2.70
C THR A 290 0.61 0.75 -1.60
N ASN A 291 -0.69 0.59 -1.31
CA ASN A 291 -1.36 1.32 -0.24
C ASN A 291 -0.93 0.92 1.18
N PHE A 292 0.02 -0.02 1.30
CA PHE A 292 0.56 -0.55 2.57
C PHE A 292 2.08 -0.43 2.67
N HIS A 293 2.82 -0.27 1.57
CA HIS A 293 4.28 -0.18 1.57
C HIS A 293 4.72 1.27 1.73
N LEU A 294 5.41 1.55 2.81
CA LEU A 294 6.00 2.86 3.04
C LEU A 294 7.31 3.01 2.25
N ASN A 295 7.62 4.23 1.83
CA ASN A 295 8.93 4.57 1.30
C ASN A 295 9.94 4.81 2.43
N SER A 296 11.19 5.12 2.06
CA SER A 296 12.28 5.32 3.04
C SER A 296 11.94 6.35 4.13
N ALA A 297 11.25 7.45 3.79
CA ALA A 297 10.83 8.47 4.75
C ALA A 297 9.66 7.99 5.61
N GLY A 298 8.70 7.28 4.99
CA GLY A 298 7.53 6.71 5.67
C GLY A 298 7.93 5.64 6.69
N ALA A 299 8.94 4.82 6.40
CA ALA A 299 9.46 3.82 7.34
C ALA A 299 10.00 4.48 8.63
N ILE A 300 10.69 5.62 8.50
CA ILE A 300 11.16 6.39 9.67
C ILE A 300 9.97 6.99 10.43
N TYR A 301 9.00 7.56 9.72
CA TYR A 301 7.79 8.12 10.32
C TYR A 301 7.02 7.07 11.13
N PHE A 302 6.74 5.92 10.54
CA PHE A 302 5.99 4.84 11.19
C PHE A 302 6.75 4.23 12.37
N SER A 303 8.08 4.04 12.24
CA SER A 303 8.93 3.58 13.33
C SER A 303 8.95 4.55 14.52
N ASN A 304 8.92 5.86 14.26
CA ASN A 304 8.80 6.87 15.30
C ASN A 304 7.45 6.74 16.04
N MET A 305 6.34 6.55 15.32
CA MET A 305 5.04 6.31 15.94
C MET A 305 5.04 5.07 16.82
N LEU A 306 5.57 3.96 16.32
CA LEU A 306 5.65 2.70 17.07
C LEU A 306 6.56 2.81 18.29
N ALA A 307 7.72 3.46 18.17
CA ALA A 307 8.62 3.69 19.30
C ALA A 307 7.92 4.48 20.42
N ARG A 308 7.16 5.51 20.09
CA ARG A 308 6.36 6.30 21.05
C ARG A 308 5.30 5.44 21.74
N SER A 309 4.56 4.65 20.97
CA SER A 309 3.51 3.76 21.49
C SER A 309 4.11 2.69 22.41
N LEU A 310 5.22 2.08 22.00
CA LEU A 310 5.94 1.08 22.80
C LEU A 310 6.48 1.67 24.09
N LYS A 311 7.12 2.84 24.05
CA LYS A 311 7.58 3.56 25.26
C LYS A 311 6.41 3.82 26.22
N SER A 312 5.25 4.24 25.70
CA SER A 312 4.06 4.49 26.50
C SER A 312 3.57 3.23 27.22
N VAL A 313 3.43 2.10 26.53
CA VAL A 313 2.96 0.84 27.15
C VAL A 313 4.00 0.21 28.06
N LEU A 314 5.28 0.54 27.90
CA LEU A 314 6.37 0.14 28.78
C LEU A 314 6.54 1.08 30.00
N GLY A 315 5.71 2.14 30.11
CA GLY A 315 5.82 3.12 31.19
C GLY A 315 7.05 4.03 31.09
N MET A 316 7.63 4.16 29.90
CA MET A 316 8.74 5.07 29.57
C MET A 316 8.20 6.43 29.09
N ASP A 317 9.07 7.45 29.08
CA ASP A 317 8.74 8.73 28.43
C ASP A 317 8.49 8.48 26.92
N PRO A 318 7.30 8.81 26.38
CA PRO A 318 6.97 8.56 24.98
C PRO A 318 7.67 9.50 23.99
N SER A 319 8.48 10.47 24.43
CA SER A 319 9.31 11.28 23.55
C SER A 319 10.36 10.41 22.84
N THR A 320 10.71 10.77 21.60
CA THR A 320 11.72 10.08 20.79
C THR A 320 12.76 11.06 20.29
N THR A 321 13.93 10.56 19.94
CA THR A 321 15.02 11.32 19.30
C THR A 321 15.03 11.12 17.77
N ILE A 322 14.08 10.36 17.22
CA ILE A 322 13.98 10.08 15.80
C ILE A 322 13.57 11.35 15.06
N GLU A 323 14.44 11.84 14.20
CA GLU A 323 14.12 12.92 13.27
C GLU A 323 13.25 12.37 12.13
N VAL A 324 12.00 12.80 12.08
CA VAL A 324 11.07 12.37 11.04
C VAL A 324 11.27 13.24 9.81
N PRO A 325 11.62 12.65 8.66
CA PRO A 325 11.78 13.39 7.43
C PRO A 325 10.45 14.02 6.97
N THR A 326 10.54 15.18 6.33
CA THR A 326 9.40 15.70 5.55
C THR A 326 9.08 14.69 4.43
N PRO A 327 7.81 14.37 4.17
CA PRO A 327 7.46 13.47 3.10
C PRO A 327 7.96 14.03 1.75
N PRO A 328 8.55 13.19 0.88
CA PRO A 328 8.97 13.63 -0.43
C PRO A 328 7.75 14.10 -1.23
N PRO A 329 7.90 15.08 -2.13
CA PRO A 329 6.82 15.45 -3.03
C PRO A 329 6.41 14.24 -3.87
N LEU A 330 5.11 14.09 -4.17
CA LEU A 330 4.70 13.18 -5.23
C LEU A 330 5.35 13.61 -6.55
N GLU A 331 5.66 12.66 -7.44
CA GLU A 331 6.09 13.05 -8.80
C GLU A 331 5.07 13.95 -9.50
N ALA A 332 3.80 13.84 -9.07
CA ALA A 332 2.71 14.72 -9.46
C ALA A 332 2.84 16.16 -8.92
N ASP A 333 3.63 16.37 -7.87
CA ASP A 333 3.96 17.70 -7.33
C ASP A 333 5.18 18.32 -8.04
N VAL A 334 5.68 17.71 -9.13
CA VAL A 334 6.63 18.38 -10.01
C VAL A 334 5.95 19.61 -10.55
N THR A 335 6.39 20.74 -10.05
CA THR A 335 5.89 22.07 -10.40
C THR A 335 6.08 22.27 -11.90
N VAL A 336 4.97 22.31 -12.60
CA VAL A 336 4.94 22.68 -14.01
C VAL A 336 4.93 24.20 -14.03
N ASP A 337 5.98 24.82 -14.59
CA ASP A 337 6.00 26.25 -14.77
C ASP A 337 4.94 26.64 -15.82
N VAL A 338 4.04 27.51 -15.45
CA VAL A 338 3.04 28.10 -16.34
C VAL A 338 3.54 29.47 -16.76
N GLU A 339 3.58 29.78 -18.05
CA GLU A 339 3.90 31.11 -18.53
C GLU A 339 2.64 31.95 -18.53
N ILE A 340 2.59 32.92 -17.64
CA ILE A 340 1.47 33.86 -17.49
C ILE A 340 2.01 35.28 -17.57
N GLY A 341 1.50 36.04 -18.55
CA GLY A 341 1.94 37.42 -18.78
C GLY A 341 3.42 37.56 -19.15
N GLY A 342 4.07 36.46 -19.61
CA GLY A 342 5.49 36.41 -19.97
C GLY A 342 6.41 36.08 -18.81
N GLU A 343 5.89 35.76 -17.63
CA GLU A 343 6.64 35.25 -16.48
C GLU A 343 6.35 33.77 -16.25
N LYS A 344 7.40 32.97 -15.97
CA LYS A 344 7.26 31.59 -15.57
C LYS A 344 6.93 31.50 -14.09
N VAL A 345 5.77 30.97 -13.77
CA VAL A 345 5.32 30.78 -12.38
C VAL A 345 5.10 29.29 -12.14
N PRO A 346 5.63 28.70 -11.04
CA PRO A 346 5.31 27.34 -10.67
C PRO A 346 3.79 27.16 -10.59
N PHE A 347 3.25 26.13 -11.23
CA PHE A 347 1.81 25.92 -11.33
C PHE A 347 1.11 25.81 -9.97
N ASP A 348 1.79 25.19 -8.99
CA ASP A 348 1.33 25.08 -7.61
C ASP A 348 1.37 26.40 -6.82
N LYS A 349 2.13 27.38 -7.28
CA LYS A 349 2.34 28.69 -6.63
C LYS A 349 1.70 29.86 -7.38
N TYR A 350 1.07 29.55 -8.52
CA TYR A 350 0.44 30.60 -9.28
C TYR A 350 -0.82 31.08 -8.56
N THR A 351 -0.82 32.32 -8.18
CA THR A 351 -1.93 33.03 -7.50
C THR A 351 -2.69 34.00 -8.43
N GLY A 352 -2.40 34.01 -9.72
CA GLY A 352 -3.00 34.89 -10.72
C GLY A 352 -2.63 36.34 -10.51
N GLU A 353 -3.55 37.13 -10.04
CA GLU A 353 -3.26 38.50 -9.58
C GLU A 353 -2.47 38.42 -8.26
N PRO A 354 -1.47 39.29 -8.03
CA PRO A 354 -0.76 39.33 -6.76
C PRO A 354 -1.76 39.50 -5.60
N ASN A 355 -1.77 38.56 -4.68
CA ASN A 355 -2.63 38.46 -3.50
C ASN A 355 -3.97 37.69 -3.66
N ILE A 356 -4.24 36.96 -4.73
CA ILE A 356 -5.41 36.10 -4.80
C ILE A 356 -5.03 34.69 -4.36
N ASP A 357 -5.64 34.22 -3.28
CA ASP A 357 -5.65 32.78 -2.93
C ASP A 357 -6.79 32.09 -3.69
N TYR A 358 -6.47 31.41 -4.77
CA TYR A 358 -7.48 30.66 -5.56
C TYR A 358 -8.25 29.64 -4.74
N ALA A 359 -7.66 29.08 -3.69
CA ALA A 359 -8.38 28.15 -2.82
C ALA A 359 -9.55 28.81 -2.11
N GLU A 360 -9.46 30.11 -1.82
CA GLU A 360 -10.54 30.89 -1.20
C GLU A 360 -11.73 31.13 -2.12
N MET A 361 -11.57 31.03 -3.43
CA MET A 361 -12.62 31.34 -4.42
C MET A 361 -13.71 30.30 -4.51
N PHE A 362 -13.44 29.06 -4.04
CA PHE A 362 -14.31 27.93 -4.27
C PHE A 362 -15.12 27.54 -3.05
N GLU A 363 -16.25 26.91 -3.34
CA GLU A 363 -17.01 26.12 -2.38
C GLU A 363 -16.60 24.66 -2.50
N TYR A 364 -16.30 24.02 -1.37
CA TYR A 364 -15.80 22.66 -1.32
C TYR A 364 -16.77 21.73 -0.60
N LYS A 365 -16.79 20.48 -1.04
CA LYS A 365 -17.41 19.38 -0.33
C LYS A 365 -16.37 18.29 -0.09
N GLN A 366 -16.19 17.90 1.15
CA GLN A 366 -15.31 16.78 1.48
C GLN A 366 -15.94 15.47 0.98
N SER A 367 -15.10 14.63 0.35
CA SER A 367 -15.44 13.30 -0.12
C SER A 367 -14.33 12.35 0.35
N GLY A 368 -14.53 11.71 1.50
CA GLY A 368 -13.49 10.89 2.12
C GLY A 368 -12.24 11.69 2.50
N ALA A 369 -11.09 11.23 2.02
CA ALA A 369 -9.78 11.86 2.24
C ALA A 369 -9.52 13.07 1.34
N THR A 370 -10.40 13.37 0.38
CA THR A 370 -10.20 14.42 -0.63
C THR A 370 -11.29 15.47 -0.57
N TYR A 371 -11.10 16.55 -1.32
CA TYR A 371 -12.11 17.56 -1.57
C TYR A 371 -12.56 17.58 -3.03
N ARG A 372 -13.79 18.00 -3.23
CA ARG A 372 -14.39 18.28 -4.52
C ARG A 372 -14.81 19.75 -4.56
N ILE A 373 -14.49 20.45 -5.62
CA ILE A 373 -15.06 21.78 -5.88
C ILE A 373 -16.51 21.62 -6.29
N VAL A 374 -17.41 22.33 -5.61
CA VAL A 374 -18.86 22.27 -5.89
C VAL A 374 -19.41 23.59 -6.44
N GLY A 375 -18.65 24.67 -6.38
CA GLY A 375 -19.04 25.95 -6.94
C GLY A 375 -17.96 26.99 -6.83
N VAL A 376 -18.13 28.09 -7.57
CA VAL A 376 -17.38 29.34 -7.42
C VAL A 376 -18.22 30.32 -6.59
N LYS A 377 -17.66 30.87 -5.53
CA LYS A 377 -18.34 31.84 -4.68
C LYS A 377 -18.77 33.08 -5.51
N ALA A 378 -19.90 33.65 -5.18
CA ALA A 378 -20.56 34.68 -5.99
C ALA A 378 -19.67 35.89 -6.31
N GLU A 379 -18.84 36.30 -5.36
CA GLU A 379 -17.91 37.45 -5.48
C GLU A 379 -16.80 37.23 -6.51
N TYR A 380 -16.49 35.96 -6.84
CA TYR A 380 -15.42 35.60 -7.79
C TYR A 380 -15.91 35.16 -9.17
N ARG A 381 -17.22 35.20 -9.45
CA ARG A 381 -17.78 34.73 -10.74
C ARG A 381 -17.40 35.58 -11.97
N LYS A 382 -16.78 36.72 -11.77
CA LYS A 382 -16.27 37.56 -12.85
C LYS A 382 -14.81 37.33 -13.20
N ILE A 383 -14.23 36.27 -12.66
CA ILE A 383 -12.84 35.88 -12.95
C ILE A 383 -12.71 35.51 -14.42
N THR A 384 -11.62 35.94 -15.06
CA THR A 384 -11.33 35.65 -16.47
C THR A 384 -10.38 34.45 -16.66
N GLU A 385 -9.61 34.15 -15.64
CA GLU A 385 -8.66 33.04 -15.63
C GLU A 385 -8.58 32.44 -14.23
N VAL A 386 -8.53 31.09 -14.13
CA VAL A 386 -8.50 30.42 -12.83
C VAL A 386 -7.61 29.20 -12.87
N ILE A 387 -6.86 28.98 -11.79
CA ILE A 387 -6.12 27.75 -11.53
C ILE A 387 -6.87 27.00 -10.45
N LEU A 388 -7.19 25.73 -10.73
CA LEU A 388 -7.83 24.89 -9.75
C LEU A 388 -6.82 24.45 -8.68
N PRO A 389 -7.09 24.73 -7.40
CA PRO A 389 -6.17 24.37 -6.33
C PRO A 389 -6.03 22.85 -6.21
N SER A 390 -4.82 22.38 -6.08
CA SER A 390 -4.52 20.96 -5.87
C SER A 390 -4.74 20.50 -4.42
N VAL A 391 -4.68 21.43 -3.47
CA VAL A 391 -4.83 21.16 -2.02
C VAL A 391 -5.78 22.16 -1.39
N TYR A 392 -6.64 21.72 -0.47
CA TYR A 392 -7.47 22.53 0.39
C TYR A 392 -7.55 21.92 1.79
N ASN A 393 -7.29 22.72 2.84
CA ASN A 393 -7.23 22.27 4.24
C ASN A 393 -6.36 21.01 4.44
N GLY A 394 -5.19 20.96 3.77
CA GLY A 394 -4.22 19.87 3.89
C GLY A 394 -4.63 18.56 3.21
N LYS A 395 -5.69 18.58 2.37
CA LYS A 395 -6.14 17.40 1.61
C LYS A 395 -6.23 17.72 0.13
N ASN A 396 -5.98 16.72 -0.72
CA ASN A 396 -6.04 16.90 -2.16
C ASN A 396 -7.45 17.27 -2.65
N VAL A 397 -7.50 18.15 -3.64
CA VAL A 397 -8.70 18.43 -4.42
C VAL A 397 -8.61 17.61 -5.70
N THR A 398 -9.55 16.67 -5.90
CA THR A 398 -9.43 15.64 -6.94
C THR A 398 -10.52 15.66 -7.99
N SER A 399 -11.53 16.50 -7.85
CA SER A 399 -12.64 16.59 -8.80
C SER A 399 -13.40 17.90 -8.68
N VAL A 400 -14.17 18.19 -9.73
CA VAL A 400 -15.18 19.27 -9.74
C VAL A 400 -16.59 18.69 -9.84
N ALA A 401 -17.60 19.41 -9.40
CA ALA A 401 -19.00 19.03 -9.62
C ALA A 401 -19.46 19.45 -11.03
N ALA A 402 -20.52 18.80 -11.53
CA ALA A 402 -21.27 19.36 -12.64
C ALA A 402 -21.75 20.78 -12.25
N ASP A 403 -21.78 21.68 -13.22
CA ASP A 403 -22.15 23.10 -13.02
C ASP A 403 -21.32 23.86 -11.98
N ALA A 404 -20.13 23.36 -11.55
CA ALA A 404 -19.29 24.03 -10.55
C ALA A 404 -18.90 25.47 -10.97
N PHE A 405 -18.78 25.72 -12.28
CA PHE A 405 -18.44 27.02 -12.85
C PHE A 405 -19.66 27.75 -13.42
N TYR A 406 -20.88 27.29 -13.12
CA TYR A 406 -22.08 27.95 -13.59
C TYR A 406 -22.17 29.41 -13.12
N GLY A 407 -22.38 30.33 -14.09
CA GLY A 407 -22.40 31.77 -13.85
C GLY A 407 -21.04 32.45 -13.93
N CYS A 408 -19.94 31.75 -14.25
CA CYS A 408 -18.65 32.32 -14.56
C CYS A 408 -18.58 32.73 -16.05
N ALA A 409 -19.47 33.65 -16.46
CA ALA A 409 -19.66 33.99 -17.85
C ALA A 409 -18.46 34.68 -18.51
N GLU A 410 -17.56 35.28 -17.72
CA GLU A 410 -16.36 35.96 -18.17
C GLU A 410 -15.09 35.06 -18.15
N LEU A 411 -15.21 33.81 -17.67
CA LEU A 411 -14.09 32.88 -17.56
C LEU A 411 -13.61 32.44 -18.96
N LYS A 412 -12.34 32.76 -19.29
CA LYS A 412 -11.70 32.47 -20.56
C LYS A 412 -10.78 31.25 -20.49
N ARG A 413 -10.03 31.12 -19.40
CA ARG A 413 -9.06 30.04 -19.25
C ARG A 413 -9.19 29.39 -17.88
N ILE A 414 -9.08 28.07 -17.90
CA ILE A 414 -9.07 27.25 -16.69
C ILE A 414 -7.90 26.28 -16.72
N HIS A 415 -7.12 26.25 -15.65
CA HIS A 415 -5.94 25.42 -15.50
C HIS A 415 -6.19 24.31 -14.48
N ILE A 416 -5.98 23.06 -14.89
CA ILE A 416 -6.32 21.86 -14.14
C ILE A 416 -5.06 21.04 -13.93
N GLY A 417 -4.61 20.97 -12.68
CA GLY A 417 -3.44 20.21 -12.27
C GLY A 417 -3.68 18.70 -12.30
N ASN A 418 -2.63 17.98 -12.06
CA ASN A 418 -2.57 16.51 -12.12
C ASN A 418 -3.20 15.80 -10.91
N THR A 419 -3.61 16.53 -9.87
CA THR A 419 -4.39 15.96 -8.73
C THR A 419 -5.82 15.59 -9.10
N TYR A 420 -6.34 16.19 -10.20
CA TYR A 420 -7.71 15.92 -10.65
C TYR A 420 -7.81 14.59 -11.38
N LYS A 421 -8.80 13.80 -11.01
CA LYS A 421 -9.01 12.43 -11.52
C LYS A 421 -10.18 12.31 -12.49
N SER A 422 -11.14 13.23 -12.40
CA SER A 422 -12.30 13.23 -13.27
C SER A 422 -12.88 14.64 -13.46
N LEU A 423 -13.37 14.86 -14.66
CA LEU A 423 -14.16 16.03 -15.02
C LEU A 423 -15.56 15.55 -15.38
N PRO A 424 -16.63 16.08 -14.76
CA PRO A 424 -18.00 15.63 -15.03
C PRO A 424 -18.56 16.24 -16.32
N ALA A 425 -19.66 15.66 -16.79
CA ALA A 425 -20.48 16.26 -17.83
C ALA A 425 -20.91 17.67 -17.44
N GLY A 426 -20.84 18.61 -18.37
CA GLY A 426 -21.25 20.01 -18.15
C GLY A 426 -20.42 20.74 -17.11
N ALA A 427 -19.17 20.31 -16.85
CA ALA A 427 -18.30 20.97 -15.88
C ALA A 427 -18.19 22.49 -16.12
N PHE A 428 -18.23 22.91 -17.39
CA PHE A 428 -18.07 24.30 -17.83
C PHE A 428 -19.35 24.92 -18.37
N ASN A 429 -20.49 24.37 -18.00
CA ASN A 429 -21.78 24.89 -18.38
C ASN A 429 -21.95 26.35 -17.93
N GLY A 430 -22.34 27.24 -18.85
CA GLY A 430 -22.49 28.66 -18.59
C GLY A 430 -21.20 29.48 -18.64
N CYS A 431 -20.05 28.92 -18.94
CA CYS A 431 -18.80 29.62 -19.20
C CYS A 431 -18.76 30.09 -20.66
N ILE A 432 -19.61 31.06 -21.01
CA ILE A 432 -19.83 31.49 -22.40
C ILE A 432 -18.64 32.25 -23.03
N ALA A 433 -17.66 32.66 -22.25
CA ALA A 433 -16.43 33.28 -22.75
C ALA A 433 -15.24 32.31 -22.74
N LEU A 434 -15.45 31.00 -22.45
CA LEU A 434 -14.37 30.06 -22.33
C LEU A 434 -13.66 29.84 -23.67
N GLU A 435 -12.34 30.01 -23.67
CA GLU A 435 -11.44 29.87 -24.82
C GLU A 435 -10.60 28.60 -24.71
N GLY A 436 -10.18 28.24 -23.47
CA GLY A 436 -9.27 27.11 -23.27
C GLY A 436 -9.36 26.42 -21.90
N VAL A 437 -9.22 25.10 -21.95
CA VAL A 437 -9.07 24.22 -20.79
C VAL A 437 -7.65 23.64 -20.83
N TYR A 438 -6.83 23.95 -19.85
CA TYR A 438 -5.42 23.52 -19.79
C TYR A 438 -5.26 22.35 -18.82
N LEU A 439 -4.85 21.20 -19.33
CA LEU A 439 -4.63 19.99 -18.56
C LEU A 439 -3.13 19.75 -18.40
N TYR A 440 -2.63 19.69 -17.19
CA TYR A 440 -1.18 19.59 -16.92
C TYR A 440 -0.71 18.16 -16.62
N ALA A 441 -1.60 17.18 -16.55
CA ALA A 441 -1.20 15.79 -16.42
C ALA A 441 -0.52 15.32 -17.70
N MET A 442 0.67 14.71 -17.60
CA MET A 442 1.39 14.11 -18.73
C MET A 442 0.70 12.84 -19.25
N ASP A 443 0.00 12.14 -18.38
CA ASP A 443 -0.77 10.93 -18.73
C ASP A 443 -2.26 11.27 -18.78
N GLY A 444 -2.83 11.29 -19.98
CA GLY A 444 -4.23 11.56 -20.22
C GLY A 444 -5.20 10.54 -19.59
N ASN A 445 -4.71 9.35 -19.24
CA ASN A 445 -5.53 8.36 -18.56
C ASN A 445 -5.76 8.68 -17.08
N LYS A 446 -5.00 9.63 -16.52
CA LYS A 446 -5.14 10.06 -15.11
C LYS A 446 -6.38 10.93 -14.86
N ILE A 447 -6.86 11.61 -15.89
CA ILE A 447 -8.07 12.44 -15.81
C ILE A 447 -9.11 11.85 -16.74
N SER A 448 -10.21 11.37 -16.20
CA SER A 448 -11.30 10.80 -16.98
C SER A 448 -12.33 11.88 -17.34
N PRO A 449 -12.51 12.21 -18.63
CA PRO A 449 -13.62 13.05 -19.09
C PRO A 449 -14.90 12.19 -19.17
N PRO A 450 -16.09 12.81 -19.16
CA PRO A 450 -17.29 12.16 -19.64
C PRO A 450 -17.20 11.93 -21.16
N ALA A 451 -17.94 10.97 -21.69
CA ALA A 451 -17.77 10.49 -23.07
C ALA A 451 -17.81 11.59 -24.14
N GLU A 452 -18.78 12.51 -24.10
CA GLU A 452 -18.94 13.57 -25.14
C GLU A 452 -19.41 14.91 -24.57
N THR A 453 -19.64 15.01 -23.27
CA THR A 453 -20.42 16.10 -22.65
C THR A 453 -19.62 17.02 -21.75
N LEU A 454 -18.26 16.93 -21.78
CA LEU A 454 -17.40 17.78 -20.94
C LEU A 454 -17.62 19.29 -21.21
N LEU A 455 -17.72 19.64 -22.50
CA LEU A 455 -17.84 21.01 -22.96
C LEU A 455 -19.29 21.46 -23.21
N ASP A 456 -20.27 20.69 -22.79
CA ASP A 456 -21.68 21.06 -22.92
C ASP A 456 -21.95 22.39 -22.22
N GLY A 457 -22.59 23.30 -22.93
CA GLY A 457 -22.90 24.66 -22.45
C GLY A 457 -21.73 25.63 -22.46
N ALA A 458 -20.56 25.23 -22.95
CA ALA A 458 -19.43 26.09 -23.30
C ALA A 458 -19.41 26.38 -24.83
N PRO A 459 -18.66 27.39 -25.32
CA PRO A 459 -18.55 27.69 -26.76
C PRO A 459 -17.97 26.49 -27.55
N ASP A 460 -18.48 26.30 -28.78
CA ASP A 460 -17.96 25.26 -29.71
C ASP A 460 -16.49 25.47 -30.10
N SER A 461 -15.95 26.67 -29.91
CA SER A 461 -14.55 27.00 -30.22
C SER A 461 -13.55 26.65 -29.14
N VAL A 462 -14.03 26.20 -27.96
CA VAL A 462 -13.14 25.87 -26.82
C VAL A 462 -12.10 24.82 -27.23
N LYS A 463 -10.84 25.10 -26.92
CA LYS A 463 -9.73 24.17 -27.08
C LYS A 463 -9.34 23.53 -25.74
N ILE A 464 -8.83 22.30 -25.82
CA ILE A 464 -8.25 21.59 -24.71
C ILE A 464 -6.74 21.54 -24.92
N TYR A 465 -6.02 22.26 -24.11
CA TYR A 465 -4.56 22.35 -24.17
C TYR A 465 -3.93 21.24 -23.34
N VAL A 466 -3.03 20.48 -23.95
CA VAL A 466 -2.32 19.36 -23.32
C VAL A 466 -0.81 19.48 -23.53
N PRO A 467 0.03 18.92 -22.63
CA PRO A 467 1.48 18.96 -22.81
C PRO A 467 1.92 18.25 -24.11
N GLU A 468 2.92 18.81 -24.82
CA GLU A 468 3.42 18.29 -26.11
C GLU A 468 3.78 16.79 -26.05
N ASP A 469 4.43 16.34 -24.97
CA ASP A 469 4.90 14.95 -24.82
C ASP A 469 3.89 14.04 -24.10
N SER A 470 2.64 14.51 -23.95
CA SER A 470 1.59 13.76 -23.27
C SER A 470 0.94 12.69 -24.16
N ASN A 471 0.26 11.72 -23.55
CA ASN A 471 -0.41 10.64 -24.27
C ASN A 471 -1.91 10.86 -24.54
N TYR A 472 -2.43 12.08 -24.39
CA TYR A 472 -3.85 12.38 -24.61
C TYR A 472 -4.35 12.00 -26.00
N SER A 473 -3.54 12.25 -27.03
CA SER A 473 -3.91 11.95 -28.42
C SER A 473 -3.80 10.48 -28.81
N THR A 474 -3.10 9.68 -28.00
CA THR A 474 -2.88 8.23 -28.26
C THR A 474 -3.70 7.33 -27.36
N GLY A 475 -4.28 7.89 -26.28
CA GLY A 475 -5.10 7.17 -25.31
C GLY A 475 -6.56 7.05 -25.77
N TYR A 476 -7.21 5.93 -25.43
CA TYR A 476 -8.63 5.72 -25.72
C TYR A 476 -9.56 6.65 -24.94
N THR A 477 -9.15 7.05 -23.75
CA THR A 477 -9.95 7.82 -22.78
C THR A 477 -10.43 9.17 -23.33
N TRP A 478 -9.64 9.83 -24.17
CA TRP A 478 -9.93 11.15 -24.73
C TRP A 478 -10.26 11.13 -26.22
N SER A 479 -10.55 9.97 -26.79
CA SER A 479 -10.78 9.78 -28.24
C SER A 479 -11.87 10.69 -28.83
N ASN A 480 -12.87 11.07 -28.03
CA ASN A 480 -13.98 11.94 -28.46
C ASN A 480 -13.63 13.44 -28.49
N TYR A 481 -12.42 13.82 -28.08
CA TYR A 481 -11.98 15.21 -27.96
C TYR A 481 -10.75 15.50 -28.83
N LEU A 482 -10.34 14.60 -29.71
CA LEU A 482 -9.11 14.72 -30.49
C LEU A 482 -9.04 15.98 -31.38
N ASP A 483 -10.18 16.42 -31.90
CA ASP A 483 -10.33 17.64 -32.70
C ASP A 483 -10.28 18.94 -31.88
N ARG A 484 -10.34 18.83 -30.58
CA ARG A 484 -10.28 19.94 -29.64
C ARG A 484 -8.90 20.20 -29.10
N PHE A 485 -7.96 19.24 -29.26
CA PHE A 485 -6.63 19.34 -28.66
C PHE A 485 -5.74 20.37 -29.39
N GLU A 486 -5.05 21.14 -28.56
CA GLU A 486 -3.87 21.92 -28.88
C GLU A 486 -2.76 21.51 -27.92
N THR A 487 -1.50 21.60 -28.35
CA THR A 487 -0.38 21.27 -27.47
C THR A 487 0.32 22.52 -26.94
N PHE A 488 0.87 22.45 -25.74
CA PHE A 488 1.71 23.49 -25.18
C PHE A 488 2.98 22.88 -24.57
N ARG A 489 4.05 23.67 -24.53
CA ARG A 489 5.27 23.26 -23.85
C ARG A 489 5.15 23.50 -22.36
N VAL A 490 5.32 22.44 -21.63
CA VAL A 490 5.53 22.53 -20.20
C VAL A 490 6.97 22.99 -19.99
N GLY A 491 7.18 24.08 -19.26
CA GLY A 491 8.50 24.65 -19.06
C GLY A 491 9.48 23.61 -18.51
N GLY A 492 10.46 23.24 -19.33
CA GLY A 492 11.58 22.43 -18.88
C GLY A 492 12.47 23.29 -17.98
N ALA A 493 12.88 22.75 -16.85
CA ALA A 493 13.99 23.30 -16.09
C ALA A 493 15.21 23.33 -17.00
N GLY A 494 15.70 24.54 -17.34
CA GLY A 494 16.97 24.76 -17.98
C GLY A 494 18.11 24.71 -16.98
#